data_66d1d5fbf54cab8f28e2544b48f67d03
#
_entry.id   66d1d5fbf54cab8f28e2544b48f67d03
#
_cell.length_a   1.000
_cell.length_b   1.000
_cell.length_c   1.000
_cell.angle_alpha   90.00
_cell.angle_beta   90.00
_cell.angle_gamma   90.00
#
_symmetry.space_group_name_H-M   'P 1'
#
loop_
_entity.id
_entity.type
_entity.pdbx_description
1 polymer ?
#
loop_
_entity_poly.entity_id
_entity_poly.type
_entity_poly.pdbx_seq_one_letter_code
_entity_poly.pdbx_strand_id
1 'polypeptide(L)'
;MVLRIEDLDPRAQSPEAARLIMDDLRWLGLDWDEGPYYQSKRSEVYATAIERLGAGTPGRPGRGLTYPCFCTRSELHAASAPHASDGTYVYAGTCRNLNAAEVARRSAARPPATRLRVPDAEDPAGTIDFVDMAYGPQREVLATECGDFLVRRSDGVVAYQLAVVVDDGEMGVTEVVRGHDLLGSCARQMYLQRLLGYREPRYGHVPLLVAPDGRRLSKREHDLDLGVLRERYGTSGPILGAVASRLGLAEPGESVTADELVGRFSWDVIARHAADIVVDERFLP
;
A
#
# COMPACT_ATOMS: atom_id res chain seq x y z
N MET A 1 14.82 -10.42 4.50
CA MET A 1 13.88 -9.64 3.65
C MET A 1 13.02 -10.59 2.83
N VAL A 2 11.72 -10.28 2.62
CA VAL A 2 10.81 -11.10 1.80
C VAL A 2 10.50 -10.34 0.52
N LEU A 3 10.64 -11.02 -0.63
CA LEU A 3 10.21 -10.47 -1.92
C LEU A 3 8.81 -10.99 -2.30
N ARG A 4 7.90 -10.07 -2.53
CA ARG A 4 6.53 -10.36 -2.99
C ARG A 4 6.23 -9.60 -4.28
N ILE A 5 5.74 -10.31 -5.27
CA ILE A 5 5.27 -9.76 -6.54
C ILE A 5 3.76 -9.55 -6.44
N GLU A 6 3.35 -8.30 -6.51
CA GLU A 6 1.95 -7.90 -6.36
C GLU A 6 1.22 -7.92 -7.72
N ASP A 7 1.00 -9.13 -8.23
CA ASP A 7 0.45 -9.42 -9.55
C ASP A 7 -1.02 -9.87 -9.53
N LEU A 8 -1.82 -9.32 -8.61
CA LEU A 8 -3.25 -9.67 -8.47
C LEU A 8 -4.09 -9.29 -9.69
N ASP A 9 -3.82 -8.14 -10.31
CA ASP A 9 -4.54 -7.72 -11.50
C ASP A 9 -3.98 -8.46 -12.73
N PRO A 10 -4.80 -9.27 -13.43
CA PRO A 10 -4.34 -10.01 -14.60
C PRO A 10 -3.69 -9.14 -15.69
N ARG A 11 -4.06 -7.85 -15.74
CA ARG A 11 -3.47 -6.88 -16.68
C ARG A 11 -2.05 -6.45 -16.30
N ALA A 12 -1.66 -6.65 -15.04
CA ALA A 12 -0.33 -6.33 -14.52
C ALA A 12 0.58 -7.57 -14.46
N GLN A 13 0.09 -8.75 -14.81
CA GLN A 13 0.86 -9.99 -14.82
C GLN A 13 1.81 -10.02 -16.02
N SER A 14 3.08 -9.72 -15.78
CA SER A 14 4.15 -9.81 -16.76
C SER A 14 5.38 -10.47 -16.13
N PRO A 15 5.70 -11.72 -16.51
CA PRO A 15 6.91 -12.40 -16.06
C PRO A 15 8.19 -11.64 -16.42
N GLU A 16 8.19 -10.94 -17.57
CA GLU A 16 9.31 -10.12 -18.01
C GLU A 16 9.50 -8.91 -17.09
N ALA A 17 8.41 -8.21 -16.75
CA ALA A 17 8.47 -7.07 -15.82
C ALA A 17 8.91 -7.50 -14.43
N ALA A 18 8.44 -8.65 -13.93
CA ALA A 18 8.88 -9.18 -12.64
C ALA A 18 10.38 -9.51 -12.65
N ARG A 19 10.90 -10.13 -13.72
CA ARG A 19 12.33 -10.41 -13.86
C ARG A 19 13.15 -9.13 -13.90
N LEU A 20 12.73 -8.15 -14.70
CA LEU A 20 13.41 -6.86 -14.80
C LEU A 20 13.51 -6.17 -13.44
N ILE A 21 12.42 -6.12 -12.67
CA ILE A 21 12.43 -5.53 -11.32
C ILE A 21 13.42 -6.28 -10.40
N MET A 22 13.43 -7.61 -10.44
CA MET A 22 14.37 -8.40 -9.64
C MET A 22 15.83 -8.16 -10.05
N ASP A 23 16.11 -8.01 -11.33
CA ASP A 23 17.45 -7.72 -11.83
C ASP A 23 17.90 -6.29 -11.48
N ASP A 24 16.95 -5.32 -11.48
CA ASP A 24 17.20 -3.96 -11.03
C ASP A 24 17.48 -3.90 -9.53
N LEU A 25 16.71 -4.63 -8.70
CA LEU A 25 16.98 -4.73 -7.27
C LEU A 25 18.39 -5.29 -6.99
N ARG A 26 18.76 -6.41 -7.65
CA ARG A 26 20.11 -6.98 -7.49
C ARG A 26 21.20 -6.02 -7.93
N TRP A 27 21.00 -5.29 -9.02
CA TRP A 27 21.96 -4.30 -9.47
C TRP A 27 22.11 -3.14 -8.48
N LEU A 28 21.04 -2.77 -7.78
CA LEU A 28 21.09 -1.80 -6.69
C LEU A 28 21.76 -2.36 -5.41
N GLY A 29 22.10 -3.64 -5.38
CA GLY A 29 22.63 -4.32 -4.19
C GLY A 29 21.55 -4.69 -3.18
N LEU A 30 20.27 -4.76 -3.63
CA LEU A 30 19.15 -5.19 -2.82
C LEU A 30 18.80 -6.64 -3.14
N ASP A 31 18.93 -7.51 -2.16
CA ASP A 31 18.57 -8.91 -2.23
C ASP A 31 17.48 -9.28 -1.24
N TRP A 32 17.10 -10.55 -1.19
CA TRP A 32 16.06 -11.06 -0.31
C TRP A 32 16.36 -12.48 0.14
N ASP A 33 15.90 -12.79 1.36
CA ASP A 33 16.12 -14.10 1.99
C ASP A 33 15.03 -15.10 1.54
N GLU A 34 13.81 -14.63 1.28
CA GLU A 34 12.66 -15.46 0.92
C GLU A 34 11.90 -14.91 -0.29
N GLY A 35 11.36 -15.79 -1.11
CA GLY A 35 10.58 -15.43 -2.31
C GLY A 35 11.34 -15.68 -3.63
N PRO A 36 10.87 -15.16 -4.77
CA PRO A 36 9.67 -14.31 -4.90
C PRO A 36 8.37 -15.07 -4.65
N TYR A 37 7.49 -14.50 -3.86
CA TYR A 37 6.10 -14.93 -3.71
C TYR A 37 5.22 -14.13 -4.67
N TYR A 38 4.29 -14.81 -5.35
CA TYR A 38 3.35 -14.18 -6.30
C TYR A 38 1.96 -14.14 -5.69
N GLN A 39 1.36 -12.96 -5.58
CA GLN A 39 0.02 -12.81 -5.00
C GLN A 39 -1.05 -13.53 -5.84
N SER A 40 -0.90 -13.60 -7.16
CA SER A 40 -1.80 -14.36 -8.04
C SER A 40 -1.92 -15.84 -7.70
N LYS A 41 -0.94 -16.41 -7.01
CA LYS A 41 -0.91 -17.82 -6.57
C LYS A 41 -1.48 -18.03 -5.16
N ARG A 42 -1.98 -16.98 -4.51
CA ARG A 42 -2.44 -17.00 -3.11
C ARG A 42 -3.95 -16.76 -2.96
N SER A 43 -4.72 -16.92 -4.03
CA SER A 43 -6.16 -16.65 -4.08
C SER A 43 -6.97 -17.36 -2.98
N GLU A 44 -6.64 -18.60 -2.63
CA GLU A 44 -7.32 -19.36 -1.59
C GLU A 44 -7.11 -18.77 -0.19
N VAL A 45 -5.91 -18.26 0.09
CA VAL A 45 -5.60 -17.61 1.37
C VAL A 45 -6.45 -16.35 1.53
N TYR A 46 -6.56 -15.55 0.47
CA TYR A 46 -7.39 -14.34 0.48
C TYR A 46 -8.88 -14.65 0.56
N ALA A 47 -9.34 -15.72 -0.12
CA ALA A 47 -10.74 -16.17 -0.03
C ALA A 47 -11.09 -16.55 1.42
N THR A 48 -10.24 -17.30 2.08
CA THR A 48 -10.39 -17.67 3.50
C THR A 48 -10.46 -16.44 4.40
N ALA A 49 -9.61 -15.43 4.17
CA ALA A 49 -9.65 -14.19 4.93
C ALA A 49 -10.97 -13.42 4.72
N ILE A 50 -11.49 -13.35 3.49
CA ILE A 50 -12.79 -12.73 3.19
C ILE A 50 -13.94 -13.49 3.87
N GLU A 51 -13.91 -14.81 3.89
CA GLU A 51 -14.92 -15.63 4.57
C GLU A 51 -14.90 -15.38 6.09
N ARG A 52 -13.72 -15.30 6.70
CA ARG A 52 -13.58 -14.96 8.14
C ARG A 52 -14.19 -13.58 8.44
N LEU A 53 -13.92 -12.57 7.61
CA LEU A 53 -14.52 -11.25 7.74
C LEU A 53 -16.05 -11.29 7.53
N GLY A 54 -16.53 -12.14 6.62
CA GLY A 54 -17.95 -12.36 6.37
C GLY A 54 -18.70 -13.04 7.51
N ALA A 55 -18.05 -13.95 8.23
CA ALA A 55 -18.61 -14.63 9.40
C ALA A 55 -18.73 -13.70 10.64
N GLY A 56 -18.03 -12.57 10.63
CA GLY A 56 -18.01 -11.61 11.75
C GLY A 56 -16.94 -11.91 12.80
N THR A 57 -16.79 -11.01 13.76
CA THR A 57 -15.81 -11.16 14.86
C THR A 57 -16.28 -12.18 15.90
N PRO A 58 -15.37 -12.97 16.49
CA PRO A 58 -15.67 -13.77 17.67
C PRO A 58 -16.23 -12.88 18.78
N GLY A 59 -17.40 -13.23 19.30
CA GLY A 59 -18.09 -12.46 20.37
C GLY A 59 -19.16 -11.46 19.90
N ARG A 60 -19.33 -11.24 18.59
CA ARG A 60 -20.48 -10.53 18.00
C ARG A 60 -21.12 -11.37 16.88
N PRO A 61 -21.77 -12.49 17.20
CA PRO A 61 -22.44 -13.31 16.20
C PRO A 61 -23.65 -12.57 15.63
N GLY A 62 -23.83 -12.63 14.32
CA GLY A 62 -25.07 -12.23 13.66
C GLY A 62 -24.98 -11.09 12.65
N ARG A 63 -23.89 -10.37 12.54
CA ARG A 63 -23.71 -9.39 11.46
C ARG A 63 -22.31 -9.54 10.86
N GLY A 64 -22.23 -10.13 9.66
CA GLY A 64 -20.98 -10.17 8.92
C GLY A 64 -20.41 -8.76 8.72
N LEU A 65 -19.09 -8.65 8.78
CA LEU A 65 -18.40 -7.37 8.60
C LEU A 65 -18.35 -6.97 7.12
N THR A 66 -18.67 -7.89 6.21
CA THR A 66 -18.65 -7.61 4.77
C THR A 66 -20.07 -7.51 4.19
N TYR A 67 -20.19 -6.81 3.07
CA TYR A 67 -21.45 -6.70 2.33
C TYR A 67 -21.19 -6.43 0.83
N PRO A 68 -22.18 -6.80 -0.05
CA PRO A 68 -22.08 -6.56 -1.48
C PRO A 68 -22.28 -5.08 -1.81
N CYS A 69 -21.42 -4.55 -2.69
CA CYS A 69 -21.50 -3.19 -3.20
C CYS A 69 -21.65 -3.19 -4.72
N PHE A 70 -22.66 -2.44 -5.20
CA PHE A 70 -23.01 -2.33 -6.61
C PHE A 70 -22.68 -0.95 -7.21
N CYS A 71 -22.04 -0.06 -6.48
CA CYS A 71 -21.71 1.27 -6.98
C CYS A 71 -20.68 1.21 -8.12
N THR A 72 -20.92 1.99 -9.18
CA THR A 72 -19.97 2.22 -10.25
C THR A 72 -18.95 3.27 -9.85
N ARG A 73 -17.86 3.39 -10.62
CA ARG A 73 -16.88 4.47 -10.41
C ARG A 73 -17.55 5.85 -10.53
N SER A 74 -18.40 6.06 -11.54
CA SER A 74 -19.09 7.33 -11.73
C SER A 74 -20.02 7.68 -10.57
N GLU A 75 -20.71 6.72 -9.97
CA GLU A 75 -21.53 6.94 -8.78
C GLU A 75 -20.70 7.29 -7.54
N LEU A 76 -19.51 6.72 -7.41
CA LEU A 76 -18.58 7.06 -6.34
C LEU A 76 -17.99 8.47 -6.51
N HIS A 77 -17.76 8.90 -7.75
CA HIS A 77 -17.23 10.24 -8.07
C HIS A 77 -18.32 11.34 -8.05
N ALA A 78 -19.58 11.00 -8.33
CA ALA A 78 -20.68 11.97 -8.38
C ALA A 78 -21.17 12.39 -6.98
N ALA A 79 -21.00 11.56 -5.97
CA ALA A 79 -21.17 11.98 -4.60
C ALA A 79 -20.00 12.91 -4.26
N SER A 80 -20.27 14.13 -3.77
CA SER A 80 -19.25 15.08 -3.27
C SER A 80 -18.56 14.51 -2.01
N ALA A 81 -17.96 13.33 -2.14
CA ALA A 81 -17.31 12.65 -1.05
C ALA A 81 -16.00 13.34 -0.73
N PRO A 82 -15.68 13.60 0.53
CA PRO A 82 -14.36 14.03 0.93
C PRO A 82 -13.32 12.99 0.47
N HIS A 83 -12.12 13.45 0.15
CA HIS A 83 -11.02 12.57 -0.18
C HIS A 83 -10.35 12.10 1.10
N ALA A 84 -9.98 10.82 1.14
CA ALA A 84 -9.06 10.30 2.13
C ALA A 84 -7.67 10.94 1.96
N SER A 85 -6.84 10.84 2.97
CA SER A 85 -5.45 11.36 2.96
C SER A 85 -4.59 10.81 1.80
N ASP A 86 -4.94 9.63 1.26
CA ASP A 86 -4.30 9.01 0.09
C ASP A 86 -4.98 9.39 -1.25
N GLY A 87 -5.87 10.39 -1.26
CA GLY A 87 -6.59 10.86 -2.44
C GLY A 87 -7.73 9.96 -2.92
N THR A 88 -8.07 8.90 -2.18
CA THR A 88 -9.23 8.06 -2.49
C THR A 88 -10.52 8.69 -1.98
N TYR A 89 -11.66 8.39 -2.63
CA TYR A 89 -12.96 8.87 -2.17
C TYR A 89 -13.44 8.11 -0.95
N VAL A 90 -13.87 8.84 0.08
CA VAL A 90 -14.55 8.26 1.24
C VAL A 90 -15.92 7.75 0.80
N TYR A 91 -16.19 6.49 1.05
CA TYR A 91 -17.43 5.86 0.61
C TYR A 91 -18.61 6.22 1.50
N ALA A 92 -19.67 6.78 0.90
CA ALA A 92 -20.87 7.24 1.62
C ALA A 92 -21.81 6.12 2.16
N GLY A 93 -21.46 4.85 2.03
CA GLY A 93 -22.25 3.74 2.59
C GLY A 93 -23.49 3.36 1.78
N THR A 94 -23.66 3.80 0.53
CA THR A 94 -24.87 3.62 -0.30
C THR A 94 -25.41 2.19 -0.33
N CYS A 95 -24.54 1.17 -0.34
CA CYS A 95 -24.94 -0.23 -0.36
C CYS A 95 -24.91 -0.90 1.02
N ARG A 96 -24.51 -0.18 2.08
CA ARG A 96 -24.22 -0.74 3.41
C ARG A 96 -25.41 -1.45 4.04
N ASN A 97 -26.63 -1.00 3.75
CA ASN A 97 -27.84 -1.45 4.39
C ASN A 97 -28.90 -2.00 3.40
N LEU A 98 -28.47 -2.48 2.23
CA LEU A 98 -29.35 -3.15 1.29
C LEU A 98 -29.96 -4.40 1.93
N ASN A 99 -31.26 -4.62 1.73
CA ASN A 99 -31.94 -5.84 2.15
C ASN A 99 -31.67 -6.99 1.16
N ALA A 100 -32.00 -8.21 1.57
CA ALA A 100 -31.74 -9.42 0.77
C ALA A 100 -32.40 -9.39 -0.61
N ALA A 101 -33.62 -8.86 -0.72
CA ALA A 101 -34.35 -8.77 -1.99
C ALA A 101 -33.66 -7.80 -2.96
N GLU A 102 -33.20 -6.66 -2.46
CA GLU A 102 -32.47 -5.67 -3.25
C GLU A 102 -31.09 -6.21 -3.68
N VAL A 103 -30.39 -6.92 -2.79
CA VAL A 103 -29.14 -7.60 -3.13
C VAL A 103 -29.36 -8.62 -4.23
N ALA A 104 -30.38 -9.49 -4.11
CA ALA A 104 -30.70 -10.50 -5.11
C ALA A 104 -31.02 -9.87 -6.47
N ARG A 105 -31.84 -8.82 -6.49
CA ARG A 105 -32.22 -8.07 -7.70
C ARG A 105 -30.99 -7.47 -8.39
N ARG A 106 -30.10 -6.81 -7.65
CA ARG A 106 -28.91 -6.18 -8.21
C ARG A 106 -27.86 -7.19 -8.65
N SER A 107 -27.72 -8.31 -7.92
CA SER A 107 -26.81 -9.41 -8.26
C SER A 107 -27.19 -10.10 -9.57
N ALA A 108 -28.48 -10.15 -9.91
CA ALA A 108 -28.94 -10.67 -11.19
C ALA A 108 -28.50 -9.80 -12.38
N ALA A 109 -28.28 -8.51 -12.16
CA ALA A 109 -27.85 -7.57 -13.20
C ALA A 109 -26.32 -7.51 -13.34
N ARG A 110 -25.58 -7.61 -12.22
CA ARG A 110 -24.11 -7.56 -12.24
C ARG A 110 -23.49 -8.14 -10.96
N PRO A 111 -22.26 -8.68 -11.03
CA PRO A 111 -21.56 -9.16 -9.85
C PRO A 111 -21.20 -7.98 -8.93
N PRO A 112 -21.37 -8.14 -7.60
CA PRO A 112 -20.99 -7.11 -6.64
C PRO A 112 -19.49 -7.12 -6.35
N ALA A 113 -18.98 -5.96 -5.97
CA ALA A 113 -17.76 -5.88 -5.17
C ALA A 113 -18.07 -6.24 -3.72
N THR A 114 -17.07 -6.58 -2.93
CA THR A 114 -17.21 -6.82 -1.48
C THR A 114 -16.55 -5.69 -0.72
N ARG A 115 -17.31 -5.02 0.17
CA ARG A 115 -16.79 -4.00 1.08
C ARG A 115 -16.75 -4.52 2.51
N LEU A 116 -15.76 -4.03 3.25
CA LEU A 116 -15.67 -4.17 4.70
C LEU A 116 -16.34 -2.98 5.37
N ARG A 117 -17.16 -3.26 6.39
CA ARG A 117 -17.75 -2.25 7.27
C ARG A 117 -16.69 -1.71 8.21
N VAL A 118 -16.60 -0.39 8.32
CA VAL A 118 -15.87 0.24 9.40
C VAL A 118 -16.85 0.63 10.52
N PRO A 119 -16.36 0.77 11.78
CA PRO A 119 -17.16 1.31 12.87
C PRO A 119 -17.68 2.71 12.56
N ASP A 120 -18.80 3.09 13.14
CA ASP A 120 -19.31 4.45 13.00
C ASP A 120 -18.38 5.45 13.73
N ALA A 121 -18.47 6.74 13.40
CA ALA A 121 -17.47 7.73 13.85
C ALA A 121 -17.41 7.88 15.39
N GLU A 122 -18.49 7.58 16.09
CA GLU A 122 -18.60 7.64 17.55
C GLU A 122 -18.10 6.34 18.24
N ASP A 123 -17.88 5.27 17.47
CA ASP A 123 -17.37 4.01 18.02
C ASP A 123 -15.84 4.09 18.17
N PRO A 124 -15.32 4.01 19.42
CA PRO A 124 -13.88 4.07 19.65
C PRO A 124 -13.07 3.00 18.88
N ALA A 125 -13.69 1.87 18.53
CA ALA A 125 -13.05 0.83 17.72
C ALA A 125 -12.71 1.29 16.29
N GLY A 126 -13.31 2.40 15.82
CA GLY A 126 -13.03 3.04 14.55
C GLY A 126 -11.90 4.06 14.60
N THR A 127 -11.39 4.40 15.78
CA THR A 127 -10.24 5.29 15.94
C THR A 127 -8.96 4.46 16.03
N ILE A 128 -8.03 4.75 15.14
CA ILE A 128 -6.73 4.08 15.07
C ILE A 128 -5.63 5.07 15.40
N ASP A 129 -4.97 4.85 16.54
CA ASP A 129 -3.76 5.59 16.93
C ASP A 129 -2.54 4.72 16.65
N PHE A 130 -1.51 5.27 16.01
CA PHE A 130 -0.23 4.62 15.80
C PHE A 130 0.90 5.63 15.73
N VAL A 131 2.14 5.15 15.77
CA VAL A 131 3.33 5.98 15.62
C VAL A 131 4.07 5.53 14.38
N ASP A 132 4.18 6.42 13.40
CA ASP A 132 5.07 6.22 12.25
C ASP A 132 6.51 6.56 12.62
N MET A 133 7.46 5.76 12.15
CA MET A 133 8.87 5.91 12.55
C MET A 133 9.53 7.20 12.02
N ALA A 134 9.00 7.80 10.96
CA ALA A 134 9.51 9.06 10.42
C ALA A 134 8.54 10.23 10.64
N TYR A 135 7.22 9.99 10.51
CA TYR A 135 6.19 11.03 10.59
C TYR A 135 5.54 11.15 11.97
N GLY A 136 5.99 10.37 12.97
CA GLY A 136 5.55 10.48 14.35
C GLY A 136 4.11 10.04 14.61
N PRO A 137 3.47 10.54 15.67
CA PRO A 137 2.13 10.14 16.08
C PRO A 137 1.07 10.45 15.01
N GLN A 138 0.24 9.45 14.71
CA GLN A 138 -0.86 9.50 13.76
C GLN A 138 -2.15 9.10 14.46
N ARG A 139 -3.26 9.73 14.10
CA ARG A 139 -4.59 9.39 14.58
C ARG A 139 -5.59 9.50 13.44
N GLU A 140 -6.28 8.42 13.14
CA GLU A 140 -7.28 8.39 12.07
C GLU A 140 -8.60 7.80 12.58
N VAL A 141 -9.71 8.40 12.15
CA VAL A 141 -11.08 7.88 12.37
C VAL A 141 -11.55 7.25 11.08
N LEU A 142 -11.65 5.92 11.03
CA LEU A 142 -11.94 5.16 9.81
C LEU A 142 -13.20 5.63 9.07
N ALA A 143 -14.27 5.99 9.80
CA ALA A 143 -15.51 6.42 9.21
C ALA A 143 -15.39 7.70 8.38
N THR A 144 -14.54 8.63 8.81
CA THR A 144 -14.35 9.94 8.17
C THR A 144 -13.19 9.98 7.20
N GLU A 145 -12.14 9.17 7.45
CA GLU A 145 -10.92 9.20 6.64
C GLU A 145 -10.97 8.23 5.45
N CYS A 146 -11.62 7.06 5.58
CA CYS A 146 -11.69 6.11 4.47
C CYS A 146 -13.10 5.55 4.20
N GLY A 147 -13.99 5.56 5.20
CA GLY A 147 -15.29 4.89 5.10
C GLY A 147 -15.16 3.37 4.88
N ASP A 148 -16.26 2.73 4.54
CA ASP A 148 -16.25 1.30 4.19
C ASP A 148 -15.43 1.08 2.91
N PHE A 149 -14.43 0.22 2.96
CA PHE A 149 -13.48 0.04 1.86
C PHE A 149 -13.57 -1.35 1.20
N LEU A 150 -13.07 -1.46 -0.01
CA LEU A 150 -13.10 -2.69 -0.78
C LEU A 150 -12.11 -3.71 -0.23
N VAL A 151 -12.57 -4.97 -0.11
CA VAL A 151 -11.73 -6.16 0.12
C VAL A 151 -11.69 -7.07 -1.11
N ARG A 152 -12.71 -6.98 -2.00
CA ARG A 152 -12.72 -7.64 -3.32
C ARG A 152 -13.47 -6.76 -4.33
N ARG A 153 -12.94 -6.62 -5.51
CA ARG A 153 -13.54 -5.94 -6.65
C ARG A 153 -14.66 -6.76 -7.27
N SER A 154 -15.51 -6.14 -8.07
CA SER A 154 -16.62 -6.83 -8.77
C SER A 154 -16.16 -7.79 -9.87
N ASP A 155 -14.94 -7.66 -10.36
CA ASP A 155 -14.29 -8.60 -11.29
C ASP A 155 -13.61 -9.78 -10.58
N GLY A 156 -13.76 -9.89 -9.25
CA GLY A 156 -13.24 -10.97 -8.44
C GLY A 156 -11.82 -10.73 -7.91
N VAL A 157 -11.10 -9.73 -8.40
CA VAL A 157 -9.74 -9.40 -7.95
C VAL A 157 -9.78 -8.93 -6.49
N VAL A 158 -8.90 -9.49 -5.67
CA VAL A 158 -8.73 -9.09 -4.27
C VAL A 158 -8.18 -7.67 -4.21
N ALA A 159 -8.71 -6.86 -3.30
CA ALA A 159 -8.24 -5.49 -3.14
C ALA A 159 -6.88 -5.43 -2.45
N TYR A 160 -6.05 -4.47 -2.86
CA TYR A 160 -4.71 -4.23 -2.33
C TYR A 160 -4.66 -4.26 -0.80
N GLN A 161 -5.57 -3.52 -0.14
CA GLN A 161 -5.59 -3.39 1.32
C GLN A 161 -5.73 -4.74 2.05
N LEU A 162 -6.53 -5.67 1.51
CA LEU A 162 -6.67 -7.00 2.09
C LEU A 162 -5.46 -7.87 1.78
N ALA A 163 -5.01 -7.87 0.53
CA ALA A 163 -3.94 -8.76 0.09
C ALA A 163 -2.64 -8.52 0.85
N VAL A 164 -2.21 -7.25 0.98
CA VAL A 164 -0.99 -6.92 1.71
C VAL A 164 -1.08 -7.27 3.19
N VAL A 165 -2.24 -7.03 3.83
CA VAL A 165 -2.43 -7.36 5.25
C VAL A 165 -2.38 -8.87 5.50
N VAL A 166 -3.01 -9.66 4.64
CA VAL A 166 -3.00 -11.12 4.76
C VAL A 166 -1.59 -11.67 4.53
N ASP A 167 -0.90 -11.18 3.50
CA ASP A 167 0.45 -11.62 3.20
C ASP A 167 1.43 -11.23 4.31
N ASP A 168 1.39 -9.99 4.77
CA ASP A 168 2.26 -9.52 5.86
C ASP A 168 2.03 -10.32 7.14
N GLY A 169 0.77 -10.64 7.45
CA GLY A 169 0.43 -11.47 8.61
C GLY A 169 0.93 -12.90 8.49
N GLU A 170 0.70 -13.56 7.34
CA GLU A 170 1.10 -14.95 7.08
C GLU A 170 2.63 -15.11 6.93
N MET A 171 3.31 -14.08 6.39
CA MET A 171 4.76 -14.07 6.21
C MET A 171 5.51 -13.56 7.46
N GLY A 172 4.79 -13.15 8.50
CA GLY A 172 5.38 -12.70 9.77
C GLY A 172 6.13 -11.37 9.65
N VAL A 173 5.71 -10.48 8.76
CA VAL A 173 6.30 -9.15 8.59
C VAL A 173 6.14 -8.34 9.86
N THR A 174 7.24 -7.82 10.38
CA THR A 174 7.29 -7.05 11.62
C THR A 174 7.48 -5.55 11.43
N GLU A 175 7.90 -5.15 10.22
CA GLU A 175 8.15 -3.76 9.87
C GLU A 175 7.82 -3.52 8.40
N VAL A 176 7.07 -2.46 8.11
CA VAL A 176 6.69 -2.06 6.76
C VAL A 176 7.31 -0.70 6.46
N VAL A 177 8.20 -0.66 5.45
CA VAL A 177 8.84 0.58 4.97
C VAL A 177 8.35 0.86 3.55
N ARG A 178 7.82 2.08 3.31
CA ARG A 178 7.27 2.44 2.01
C ARG A 178 7.16 3.97 1.84
N GLY A 179 6.76 4.43 0.67
CA GLY A 179 6.52 5.85 0.41
C GLY A 179 5.38 6.42 1.27
N HIS A 180 5.50 7.68 1.68
CA HIS A 180 4.53 8.34 2.56
C HIS A 180 3.15 8.55 1.92
N ASP A 181 3.03 8.38 0.61
CA ASP A 181 1.75 8.36 -0.11
C ASP A 181 0.80 7.25 0.34
N LEU A 182 1.35 6.24 1.03
CA LEU A 182 0.59 5.15 1.63
C LEU A 182 0.37 5.31 3.16
N LEU A 183 0.78 6.43 3.76
CA LEU A 183 0.58 6.69 5.19
C LEU A 183 -0.90 6.59 5.57
N GLY A 184 -1.80 7.21 4.80
CA GLY A 184 -3.24 7.12 4.99
C GLY A 184 -3.87 5.74 4.76
N SER A 185 -3.06 4.73 4.37
CA SER A 185 -3.52 3.33 4.30
C SER A 185 -3.31 2.57 5.61
N CYS A 186 -2.48 3.08 6.54
CA CYS A 186 -2.11 2.36 7.76
C CYS A 186 -3.32 2.03 8.62
N ALA A 187 -4.18 3.00 8.92
CA ALA A 187 -5.32 2.79 9.80
C ALA A 187 -6.24 1.66 9.32
N ARG A 188 -6.57 1.62 8.01
CA ARG A 188 -7.42 0.55 7.47
C ARG A 188 -6.71 -0.79 7.41
N GLN A 189 -5.39 -0.82 7.25
CA GLN A 189 -4.59 -2.04 7.31
C GLN A 189 -4.50 -2.57 8.75
N MET A 190 -4.24 -1.71 9.72
CA MET A 190 -4.24 -2.07 11.14
C MET A 190 -5.62 -2.56 11.59
N TYR A 191 -6.70 -1.93 11.12
CA TYR A 191 -8.05 -2.42 11.38
C TYR A 191 -8.27 -3.84 10.83
N LEU A 192 -7.83 -4.13 9.61
CA LEU A 192 -7.87 -5.48 9.03
C LEU A 192 -7.04 -6.48 9.82
N GLN A 193 -5.83 -6.10 10.26
CA GLN A 193 -4.96 -6.94 11.08
C GLN A 193 -5.66 -7.34 12.39
N ARG A 194 -6.28 -6.38 13.09
CA ARG A 194 -7.08 -6.62 14.31
C ARG A 194 -8.23 -7.59 14.05
N LEU A 195 -8.99 -7.40 12.98
CA LEU A 195 -10.11 -8.26 12.63
C LEU A 195 -9.68 -9.68 12.27
N LEU A 196 -8.54 -9.84 11.61
CA LEU A 196 -7.99 -11.13 11.20
C LEU A 196 -7.08 -11.76 12.28
N GLY A 197 -6.82 -11.07 13.38
CA GLY A 197 -5.99 -11.57 14.48
C GLY A 197 -4.50 -11.64 14.12
N TYR A 198 -4.05 -10.83 13.16
CA TYR A 198 -2.63 -10.68 12.83
C TYR A 198 -1.97 -9.68 13.78
N ARG A 199 -0.65 -9.83 13.96
CA ARG A 199 0.17 -8.84 14.65
C ARG A 199 0.29 -7.59 13.78
N GLU A 200 0.15 -6.42 14.38
CA GLU A 200 0.41 -5.14 13.72
C GLU A 200 1.93 -4.94 13.55
N PRO A 201 2.43 -4.69 12.32
CA PRO A 201 3.82 -4.33 12.11
C PRO A 201 4.09 -2.89 12.55
N ARG A 202 5.34 -2.52 12.72
CA ARG A 202 5.72 -1.12 12.79
C ARG A 202 5.71 -0.52 11.39
N TYR A 203 5.29 0.73 11.26
CA TYR A 203 5.26 1.45 10.00
C TYR A 203 6.31 2.55 9.98
N GLY A 204 7.04 2.64 8.88
CA GLY A 204 7.97 3.71 8.59
C GLY A 204 7.80 4.19 7.16
N HIS A 205 7.44 5.45 7.02
CA HIS A 205 7.28 6.04 5.70
C HIS A 205 8.49 6.89 5.33
N VAL A 206 8.82 6.88 4.05
CA VAL A 206 9.93 7.65 3.49
C VAL A 206 9.41 8.65 2.47
N PRO A 207 10.13 9.78 2.24
CA PRO A 207 9.74 10.74 1.23
C PRO A 207 9.74 10.14 -0.17
N LEU A 208 8.95 10.73 -1.07
CA LEU A 208 8.86 10.34 -2.47
C LEU A 208 9.94 11.05 -3.30
N LEU A 209 10.34 10.39 -4.38
CA LEU A 209 11.00 11.05 -5.50
C LEU A 209 9.93 11.66 -6.39
N VAL A 210 9.97 12.97 -6.61
CA VAL A 210 8.98 13.70 -7.40
C VAL A 210 9.64 14.51 -8.50
N ALA A 211 8.91 14.74 -9.59
CA ALA A 211 9.35 15.65 -10.64
C ALA A 211 9.29 17.12 -10.15
N PRO A 212 9.94 18.08 -10.86
CA PRO A 212 9.95 19.48 -10.48
C PRO A 212 8.57 20.13 -10.33
N ASP A 213 7.55 19.60 -10.97
CA ASP A 213 6.15 20.03 -10.86
C ASP A 213 5.38 19.36 -9.69
N GLY A 214 6.06 18.54 -8.88
CA GLY A 214 5.49 17.84 -7.73
C GLY A 214 4.75 16.53 -8.08
N ARG A 215 4.65 16.15 -9.36
CA ARG A 215 4.05 14.87 -9.74
C ARG A 215 4.97 13.70 -9.38
N ARG A 216 4.40 12.54 -9.13
CA ARG A 216 5.17 11.31 -9.00
C ARG A 216 5.94 11.01 -10.26
N LEU A 217 7.16 10.49 -10.12
CA LEU A 217 7.94 9.98 -11.24
C LEU A 217 7.18 8.86 -11.96
N SER A 218 7.22 8.86 -13.29
CA SER A 218 6.50 7.89 -14.10
C SER A 218 7.40 7.26 -15.17
N LYS A 219 7.23 5.96 -15.38
CA LYS A 219 7.91 5.23 -16.47
C LYS A 219 7.59 5.77 -17.87
N ARG A 220 6.42 6.42 -18.05
CA ARG A 220 5.99 6.94 -19.35
C ARG A 220 6.77 8.17 -19.80
N GLU A 221 7.34 8.90 -18.84
CA GLU A 221 8.10 10.13 -19.10
C GLU A 221 9.61 9.90 -18.96
N HIS A 222 10.02 8.62 -18.83
CA HIS A 222 11.42 8.21 -18.69
C HIS A 222 12.17 8.86 -17.51
N ASP A 223 11.43 9.25 -16.47
CA ASP A 223 12.00 9.75 -15.22
C ASP A 223 12.81 8.61 -14.57
N LEU A 224 14.11 8.74 -14.41
CA LEU A 224 15.00 7.75 -13.77
C LEU A 224 14.83 6.31 -14.29
N ASP A 225 14.94 6.11 -15.60
CA ASP A 225 14.98 4.75 -16.17
C ASP A 225 16.27 4.04 -15.74
N LEU A 226 16.13 2.98 -14.91
CA LEU A 226 17.27 2.25 -14.36
C LEU A 226 18.10 1.55 -15.45
N GLY A 227 17.51 1.18 -16.59
CA GLY A 227 18.24 0.63 -17.72
C GLY A 227 19.24 1.64 -18.29
N VAL A 228 18.76 2.87 -18.53
CA VAL A 228 19.59 3.99 -19.01
C VAL A 228 20.67 4.35 -17.99
N LEU A 229 20.30 4.39 -16.70
CA LEU A 229 21.24 4.71 -15.63
C LEU A 229 22.32 3.64 -15.47
N ARG A 230 21.97 2.36 -15.64
CA ARG A 230 22.92 1.24 -15.65
C ARG A 230 23.93 1.35 -16.79
N GLU A 231 23.49 1.71 -17.98
CA GLU A 231 24.39 1.95 -19.11
C GLU A 231 25.31 3.15 -18.88
N ARG A 232 24.76 4.24 -18.30
CA ARG A 232 25.52 5.48 -18.05
C ARG A 232 26.58 5.32 -16.96
N TYR A 233 26.23 4.69 -15.83
CA TYR A 233 27.09 4.67 -14.64
C TYR A 233 27.84 3.33 -14.43
N GLY A 234 27.36 2.25 -15.02
CA GLY A 234 27.93 0.90 -14.82
C GLY A 234 27.69 0.30 -13.44
N THR A 235 27.64 1.13 -12.38
CA THR A 235 27.39 0.73 -10.99
C THR A 235 26.24 1.53 -10.39
N SER A 236 25.61 1.01 -9.32
CA SER A 236 24.50 1.69 -8.63
C SER A 236 24.94 2.80 -7.66
N GLY A 237 26.22 2.83 -7.31
CA GLY A 237 26.74 3.72 -6.28
C GLY A 237 26.42 5.21 -6.45
N PRO A 238 26.60 5.80 -7.64
CA PRO A 238 26.25 7.21 -7.87
C PRO A 238 24.76 7.51 -7.65
N ILE A 239 23.87 6.56 -7.99
CA ILE A 239 22.41 6.72 -7.84
C ILE A 239 22.04 6.59 -6.36
N LEU A 240 22.55 5.56 -5.68
CA LEU A 240 22.34 5.38 -4.25
C LEU A 240 22.87 6.57 -3.45
N GLY A 241 24.05 7.09 -3.83
CA GLY A 241 24.64 8.27 -3.21
C GLY A 241 23.79 9.53 -3.42
N ALA A 242 23.24 9.72 -4.61
CA ALA A 242 22.36 10.85 -4.89
C ALA A 242 21.09 10.83 -4.01
N VAL A 243 20.44 9.67 -3.87
CA VAL A 243 19.28 9.50 -2.98
C VAL A 243 19.69 9.65 -1.52
N ALA A 244 20.74 8.97 -1.11
CA ALA A 244 21.24 8.96 0.27
C ALA A 244 21.63 10.35 0.77
N SER A 245 22.26 11.16 -0.09
CA SER A 245 22.65 12.53 0.28
C SER A 245 21.45 13.44 0.53
N ARG A 246 20.35 13.27 -0.21
CA ARG A 246 19.09 13.99 0.02
C ARG A 246 18.40 13.58 1.32
N LEU A 247 18.65 12.36 1.77
CA LEU A 247 18.16 11.81 3.04
C LEU A 247 19.12 12.05 4.21
N GLY A 248 20.25 12.72 3.99
CA GLY A 248 21.25 12.99 5.03
C GLY A 248 22.05 11.75 5.45
N LEU A 249 22.11 10.72 4.63
CA LEU A 249 22.82 9.45 4.87
C LEU A 249 24.17 9.36 4.15
N ALA A 250 24.46 10.30 3.26
CA ALA A 250 25.72 10.40 2.53
C ALA A 250 26.07 11.87 2.23
N GLU A 251 27.32 12.13 1.90
CA GLU A 251 27.75 13.46 1.45
C GLU A 251 27.33 13.70 -0.01
N PRO A 252 27.12 14.95 -0.44
CA PRO A 252 26.84 15.27 -1.83
C PRO A 252 27.93 14.77 -2.78
N GLY A 253 27.53 13.96 -3.80
CA GLY A 253 28.47 13.39 -4.76
C GLY A 253 29.20 12.12 -4.30
N GLU A 254 28.95 11.66 -3.09
CA GLU A 254 29.48 10.39 -2.59
C GLU A 254 28.81 9.23 -3.33
N SER A 255 29.63 8.24 -3.75
CA SER A 255 29.16 6.97 -4.29
C SER A 255 29.14 5.94 -3.17
N VAL A 256 27.99 5.33 -2.90
CA VAL A 256 27.79 4.41 -1.78
C VAL A 256 27.09 3.12 -2.24
N THR A 257 27.33 2.05 -1.51
CA THR A 257 26.61 0.78 -1.69
C THR A 257 25.40 0.67 -0.74
N ALA A 258 24.48 -0.25 -1.03
CA ALA A 258 23.37 -0.54 -0.13
C ALA A 258 23.85 -1.03 1.25
N ASP A 259 24.89 -1.88 1.28
CA ASP A 259 25.48 -2.40 2.53
C ASP A 259 26.06 -1.27 3.41
N GLU A 260 26.78 -0.31 2.81
CA GLU A 260 27.31 0.85 3.55
C GLU A 260 26.19 1.69 4.14
N LEU A 261 25.05 1.81 3.43
CA LEU A 261 23.88 2.58 3.90
C LEU A 261 23.19 1.90 5.08
N VAL A 262 23.23 0.57 5.21
CA VAL A 262 22.68 -0.14 6.38
C VAL A 262 23.32 0.38 7.68
N GLY A 263 24.62 0.60 7.69
CA GLY A 263 25.34 1.11 8.87
C GLY A 263 25.10 2.61 9.16
N ARG A 264 24.58 3.36 8.20
CA ARG A 264 24.31 4.81 8.31
C ARG A 264 22.83 5.12 8.56
N PHE A 265 21.95 4.17 8.33
CA PHE A 265 20.50 4.36 8.41
C PHE A 265 20.05 4.67 9.84
N SER A 266 19.18 5.67 9.96
CA SER A 266 18.50 6.00 11.21
C SER A 266 17.16 6.65 10.91
N TRP A 267 16.10 6.21 11.58
CA TRP A 267 14.78 6.85 11.47
C TRP A 267 14.81 8.31 11.92
N ASP A 268 15.65 8.67 12.88
CA ASP A 268 15.81 10.07 13.31
C ASP A 268 16.41 10.94 12.19
N VAL A 269 17.28 10.37 11.34
CA VAL A 269 17.80 11.05 10.16
C VAL A 269 16.71 11.20 9.12
N ILE A 270 15.99 10.14 8.80
CA ILE A 270 14.88 10.18 7.83
C ILE A 270 13.81 11.20 8.27
N ALA A 271 13.42 11.21 9.54
CA ALA A 271 12.42 12.14 10.07
C ALA A 271 12.80 13.62 9.88
N ARG A 272 14.09 13.95 9.92
CA ARG A 272 14.59 15.31 9.63
C ARG A 272 14.58 15.65 8.14
N HIS A 273 14.47 14.65 7.26
CA HIS A 273 14.48 14.80 5.80
C HIS A 273 13.18 14.25 5.19
N ALA A 274 12.05 14.44 5.88
CA ALA A 274 10.76 13.85 5.50
C ALA A 274 10.06 14.56 4.30
N ALA A 275 10.64 15.64 3.78
CA ALA A 275 10.12 16.33 2.59
C ALA A 275 10.42 15.56 1.32
N ASP A 276 9.51 15.60 0.34
CA ASP A 276 9.70 14.98 -0.96
C ASP A 276 10.97 15.48 -1.67
N ILE A 277 11.64 14.57 -2.34
CA ILE A 277 12.90 14.81 -3.02
C ILE A 277 12.61 15.12 -4.49
N VAL A 278 12.91 16.35 -4.90
CA VAL A 278 12.74 16.76 -6.29
C VAL A 278 13.87 16.19 -7.14
N VAL A 279 13.47 15.47 -8.20
CA VAL A 279 14.37 14.92 -9.21
C VAL A 279 14.41 15.89 -10.40
N ASP A 280 15.44 16.71 -10.44
CA ASP A 280 15.73 17.62 -11.53
C ASP A 280 17.00 17.18 -12.27
N GLU A 281 17.47 18.00 -13.26
CA GLU A 281 18.68 17.74 -14.05
C GLU A 281 19.97 17.64 -13.20
N ARG A 282 19.94 18.13 -11.96
CA ARG A 282 21.09 18.13 -11.02
C ARG A 282 20.98 17.03 -9.97
N PHE A 283 19.94 16.19 -10.05
CA PHE A 283 19.71 15.13 -9.07
C PHE A 283 20.80 14.07 -9.11
N LEU A 284 21.21 13.67 -10.31
CA LEU A 284 22.31 12.70 -10.54
C LEU A 284 23.59 13.43 -10.94
N PRO A 285 24.75 12.88 -10.55
CA PRO A 285 26.05 13.46 -10.92
C PRO A 285 26.38 13.37 -12.42
#